data_3c2b3196e8561db4b71745b2829faadd
#
_entry.id   3c2b3196e8561db4b71745b2829faadd
#
_cell.length_a   1.000
_cell.length_b   1.000
_cell.length_c   1.000
_cell.angle_alpha   90.00
_cell.angle_beta   90.00
_cell.angle_gamma   90.00
#
_symmetry.space_group_name_H-M   'P 1'
#
loop_
_entity.id
_entity.type
_entity.pdbx_description
1 polymer ?
#
loop_
_entity_poly.entity_id
_entity_poly.type
_entity_poly.pdbx_seq_one_letter_code
_entity_poly.pdbx_strand_id
1 'polypeptide(L)'
;MTRRLAAALTMIGALMLGGCGNDYGIDQNGQKVASERLDKQWVVLNYWAEWCGPCRTEIPELNHLADELKSKNVGVFGVNFDNVQGEDLKSASEKLGIKFTVLAQDPADLFDLPRSEALPVTYIIDNKGKVREQLMGEQTAAGVMAKLEALQATK
;
A
#
# COMPACT_ATOMS: atom_id res chain seq x y z
N MET A 1 -51.37 39.62 -28.52
CA MET A 1 -50.81 38.25 -28.76
C MET A 1 -49.40 38.18 -28.16
N THR A 2 -49.29 37.73 -26.94
CA THR A 2 -48.02 37.66 -26.20
C THR A 2 -47.69 36.19 -25.93
N ARG A 3 -46.69 35.66 -26.68
CA ARG A 3 -46.17 34.30 -26.51
C ARG A 3 -45.18 34.29 -25.33
N ARG A 4 -45.53 33.63 -24.25
CA ARG A 4 -44.65 33.36 -23.13
C ARG A 4 -43.78 32.15 -23.47
N LEU A 5 -42.46 32.35 -23.62
CA LEU A 5 -41.45 31.25 -23.66
C LEU A 5 -41.17 30.80 -22.22
N ALA A 6 -41.51 29.57 -21.93
CA ALA A 6 -41.13 28.90 -20.71
C ALA A 6 -39.71 28.28 -20.91
N ALA A 7 -38.71 28.79 -20.20
CA ALA A 7 -37.39 28.22 -20.16
C ALA A 7 -37.39 27.03 -19.17
N ALA A 8 -37.25 25.82 -19.68
CA ALA A 8 -37.05 24.62 -18.86
C ALA A 8 -35.59 24.56 -18.41
N LEU A 9 -35.39 24.78 -17.13
CA LEU A 9 -34.08 24.61 -16.49
C LEU A 9 -33.86 23.11 -16.18
N THR A 10 -33.09 22.42 -17.02
CA THR A 10 -32.66 21.04 -16.78
C THR A 10 -31.53 21.04 -15.75
N MET A 11 -31.86 20.72 -14.51
CA MET A 11 -30.88 20.40 -13.47
C MET A 11 -30.21 19.04 -13.81
N ILE A 12 -28.97 19.07 -14.29
CA ILE A 12 -28.11 17.90 -14.40
C ILE A 12 -27.58 17.62 -12.98
N GLY A 13 -28.21 16.68 -12.30
CA GLY A 13 -27.72 16.15 -11.03
C GLY A 13 -26.43 15.32 -11.28
N ALA A 14 -25.27 15.84 -10.88
CA ALA A 14 -24.05 15.08 -10.85
C ALA A 14 -24.20 14.00 -9.77
N LEU A 15 -24.43 12.74 -10.17
CA LEU A 15 -24.29 11.59 -9.28
C LEU A 15 -22.80 11.48 -8.90
N MET A 16 -22.48 11.90 -7.69
CA MET A 16 -21.21 11.58 -7.04
C MET A 16 -21.25 10.09 -6.72
N LEU A 17 -20.64 9.26 -7.58
CA LEU A 17 -20.31 7.88 -7.26
C LEU A 17 -19.18 7.91 -6.23
N GLY A 18 -19.55 8.03 -4.95
CA GLY A 18 -18.63 7.80 -3.83
C GLY A 18 -18.17 6.34 -3.90
N GLY A 19 -16.94 6.11 -4.37
CA GLY A 19 -16.35 4.78 -4.35
C GLY A 19 -16.22 4.30 -2.90
N CYS A 20 -16.89 3.20 -2.55
CA CYS A 20 -16.68 2.49 -1.28
C CYS A 20 -15.32 1.77 -1.37
N GLY A 21 -14.24 2.46 -1.05
CA GLY A 21 -12.91 1.88 -0.82
C GLY A 21 -12.61 1.85 0.68
N ASN A 22 -11.67 0.99 1.10
CA ASN A 22 -11.17 0.98 2.47
C ASN A 22 -10.44 2.31 2.79
N ASP A 23 -10.42 2.71 4.05
CA ASP A 23 -9.63 3.85 4.49
C ASP A 23 -8.28 3.34 5.05
N TYR A 24 -7.21 3.64 4.34
CA TYR A 24 -5.84 3.28 4.72
C TYR A 24 -5.12 4.42 5.47
N GLY A 25 -5.84 5.49 5.82
CA GLY A 25 -5.31 6.62 6.57
C GLY A 25 -4.32 7.46 5.78
N ILE A 26 -3.23 7.83 6.45
CA ILE A 26 -2.17 8.68 5.89
C ILE A 26 -0.85 7.92 5.79
N ASP A 27 0.06 8.43 4.96
CA ASP A 27 1.43 7.93 4.86
C ASP A 27 2.39 8.65 5.85
N GLN A 28 3.68 8.28 5.82
CA GLN A 28 4.74 8.89 6.63
C GLN A 28 4.91 10.40 6.42
N ASN A 29 4.34 10.97 5.36
CA ASN A 29 4.38 12.41 5.05
C ASN A 29 3.07 13.12 5.40
N GLY A 30 2.12 12.42 6.05
CA GLY A 30 0.80 12.94 6.38
C GLY A 30 -0.15 13.05 5.18
N GLN A 31 0.16 12.45 4.04
CA GLN A 31 -0.67 12.46 2.84
C GLN A 31 -1.66 11.30 2.85
N LYS A 32 -2.92 11.58 2.49
CA LYS A 32 -3.93 10.52 2.43
C LYS A 32 -3.57 9.45 1.40
N VAL A 33 -3.63 8.20 1.83
CA VAL A 33 -3.39 7.05 0.96
C VAL A 33 -4.66 6.73 0.19
N ALA A 34 -4.59 6.80 -1.15
CA ALA A 34 -5.72 6.47 -2.01
C ALA A 34 -6.02 4.96 -1.93
N SER A 35 -7.28 4.61 -1.69
CA SER A 35 -7.71 3.21 -1.51
C SER A 35 -7.41 2.34 -2.74
N GLU A 36 -7.48 2.92 -3.93
CA GLU A 36 -7.21 2.22 -5.19
C GLU A 36 -5.79 1.66 -5.27
N ARG A 37 -4.86 2.25 -4.50
CA ARG A 37 -3.46 1.79 -4.44
C ARG A 37 -3.30 0.46 -3.68
N LEU A 38 -4.30 0.07 -2.88
CA LEU A 38 -4.28 -1.18 -2.12
C LEU A 38 -5.45 -2.11 -2.49
N ASP A 39 -6.64 -1.57 -2.78
CA ASP A 39 -7.85 -2.38 -3.03
C ASP A 39 -7.91 -3.02 -4.43
N LYS A 40 -7.21 -2.46 -5.44
CA LYS A 40 -7.39 -2.85 -6.85
C LYS A 40 -6.13 -3.29 -7.56
N GLN A 41 -5.04 -3.41 -6.83
CA GLN A 41 -3.76 -3.86 -7.37
C GLN A 41 -3.11 -4.90 -6.44
N TRP A 42 -2.10 -5.57 -6.94
CA TRP A 42 -1.26 -6.40 -6.09
C TRP A 42 -0.46 -5.52 -5.13
N VAL A 43 -0.27 -6.01 -3.91
CA VAL A 43 0.43 -5.28 -2.85
C VAL A 43 1.54 -6.14 -2.28
N VAL A 44 2.72 -5.55 -2.17
CA VAL A 44 3.85 -6.05 -1.37
C VAL A 44 3.88 -5.20 -0.11
N LEU A 45 3.58 -5.79 1.04
CA LEU A 45 3.49 -5.11 2.33
C LEU A 45 4.58 -5.62 3.26
N ASN A 46 5.52 -4.75 3.64
CA ASN A 46 6.67 -5.10 4.47
C ASN A 46 6.54 -4.49 5.87
N TYR A 47 6.76 -5.31 6.89
CA TYR A 47 6.85 -4.87 8.29
C TYR A 47 8.30 -4.75 8.70
N TRP A 48 8.65 -3.61 9.28
CA TRP A 48 10.01 -3.23 9.66
C TRP A 48 10.06 -2.47 10.99
N ALA A 49 11.24 -2.39 11.60
CA ALA A 49 11.51 -1.54 12.76
C ALA A 49 12.93 -0.94 12.68
N GLU A 50 13.18 0.20 13.37
CA GLU A 50 14.50 0.83 13.39
C GLU A 50 15.58 -0.06 14.01
N TRP A 51 15.24 -0.84 15.02
CA TRP A 51 16.13 -1.76 15.73
C TRP A 51 16.40 -3.07 14.96
N CYS A 52 15.65 -3.34 13.90
CA CYS A 52 15.73 -4.57 13.14
C CYS A 52 16.89 -4.53 12.14
N GLY A 53 17.98 -5.23 12.44
CA GLY A 53 19.18 -5.30 11.58
C GLY A 53 18.88 -5.81 10.16
N PRO A 54 18.28 -7.00 9.99
CA PRO A 54 17.91 -7.54 8.67
C PRO A 54 16.96 -6.65 7.88
N CYS A 55 16.05 -5.90 8.56
CA CYS A 55 15.18 -4.94 7.88
C CYS A 55 15.98 -3.85 7.17
N ARG A 56 17.08 -3.38 7.80
CA ARG A 56 17.95 -2.36 7.19
C ARG A 56 18.64 -2.87 5.94
N THR A 57 18.98 -4.15 5.91
CA THR A 57 19.62 -4.79 4.75
C THR A 57 18.66 -4.91 3.57
N GLU A 58 17.39 -5.25 3.82
CA GLU A 58 16.41 -5.44 2.73
C GLU A 58 15.79 -4.14 2.18
N ILE A 59 15.80 -3.03 2.93
CA ILE A 59 15.19 -1.77 2.48
C ILE A 59 15.71 -1.29 1.12
N PRO A 60 17.02 -1.29 0.81
CA PRO A 60 17.50 -0.96 -0.53
C PRO A 60 16.91 -1.86 -1.63
N GLU A 61 16.73 -3.14 -1.36
CA GLU A 61 16.12 -4.11 -2.28
C GLU A 61 14.64 -3.79 -2.50
N LEU A 62 13.91 -3.47 -1.43
CA LEU A 62 12.50 -3.08 -1.53
C LEU A 62 12.31 -1.72 -2.22
N ASN A 63 13.25 -0.78 -2.05
CA ASN A 63 13.26 0.47 -2.81
C ASN A 63 13.42 0.19 -4.31
N HIS A 64 14.35 -0.68 -4.69
CA HIS A 64 14.56 -1.10 -6.07
C HIS A 64 13.31 -1.79 -6.63
N LEU A 65 12.75 -2.73 -5.88
CA LEU A 65 11.51 -3.41 -6.23
C LEU A 65 10.36 -2.43 -6.46
N ALA A 66 10.21 -1.43 -5.59
CA ALA A 66 9.18 -0.40 -5.72
C ALA A 66 9.33 0.39 -7.02
N ASP A 67 10.57 0.73 -7.40
CA ASP A 67 10.85 1.42 -8.66
C ASP A 67 10.52 0.56 -9.89
N GLU A 68 10.87 -0.72 -9.88
CA GLU A 68 10.57 -1.66 -10.97
C GLU A 68 9.06 -1.92 -11.13
N LEU A 69 8.30 -1.89 -10.03
CA LEU A 69 6.87 -2.20 -10.01
C LEU A 69 5.96 -1.01 -10.32
N LYS A 70 6.47 0.22 -10.38
CA LYS A 70 5.69 1.45 -10.64
C LYS A 70 4.77 1.36 -11.87
N SER A 71 5.21 0.66 -12.92
CA SER A 71 4.44 0.49 -14.17
C SER A 71 3.63 -0.80 -14.24
N LYS A 72 3.71 -1.67 -13.22
CA LYS A 72 3.15 -3.04 -13.25
C LYS A 72 1.84 -3.21 -12.46
N ASN A 73 1.21 -2.13 -12.02
CA ASN A 73 0.00 -2.17 -11.17
C ASN A 73 0.22 -3.02 -9.90
N VAL A 74 1.36 -2.83 -9.26
CA VAL A 74 1.74 -3.43 -7.98
C VAL A 74 2.26 -2.33 -7.07
N GLY A 75 1.72 -2.22 -5.86
CA GLY A 75 2.17 -1.29 -4.85
C GLY A 75 3.15 -1.93 -3.85
N VAL A 76 4.21 -1.21 -3.48
CA VAL A 76 5.09 -1.57 -2.36
C VAL A 76 4.83 -0.62 -1.21
N PHE A 77 4.53 -1.17 -0.03
CA PHE A 77 4.20 -0.41 1.16
C PHE A 77 4.96 -0.96 2.36
N GLY A 78 5.22 -0.06 3.33
CA GLY A 78 5.81 -0.42 4.60
C GLY A 78 4.86 -0.14 5.76
N VAL A 79 5.03 -0.88 6.85
CA VAL A 79 4.39 -0.64 8.15
C VAL A 79 5.46 -0.70 9.23
N ASN A 80 5.50 0.30 10.10
CA ASN A 80 6.37 0.25 11.26
C ASN A 80 5.77 -0.65 12.34
N PHE A 81 6.51 -1.68 12.73
CA PHE A 81 6.07 -2.70 13.70
C PHE A 81 5.78 -2.12 15.10
N ASP A 82 6.52 -1.10 15.49
CA ASP A 82 6.38 -0.45 16.80
C ASP A 82 5.24 0.59 16.82
N ASN A 83 4.48 0.70 15.70
CA ASN A 83 3.36 1.63 15.54
C ASN A 83 3.74 3.11 15.81
N VAL A 84 4.95 3.49 15.42
CA VAL A 84 5.44 4.87 15.49
C VAL A 84 4.62 5.76 14.55
N GLN A 85 4.30 6.98 14.99
CA GLN A 85 3.37 7.87 14.28
C GLN A 85 3.98 9.26 13.98
N GLY A 86 3.35 9.99 13.04
CA GLY A 86 3.66 11.40 12.77
C GLY A 86 5.12 11.65 12.37
N GLU A 87 5.72 12.68 12.96
CA GLU A 87 7.11 13.05 12.66
C GLU A 87 8.13 11.98 13.06
N ASP A 88 7.84 11.15 14.07
CA ASP A 88 8.72 10.04 14.46
C ASP A 88 8.71 8.95 13.38
N LEU A 89 7.55 8.65 12.79
CA LEU A 89 7.44 7.70 11.66
C LEU A 89 8.22 8.21 10.44
N LYS A 90 8.07 9.48 10.13
CA LYS A 90 8.80 10.12 9.03
C LYS A 90 10.31 10.06 9.27
N SER A 91 10.77 10.46 10.45
CA SER A 91 12.18 10.43 10.83
C SER A 91 12.77 9.01 10.78
N ALA A 92 12.05 8.01 11.30
CA ALA A 92 12.46 6.61 11.24
C ALA A 92 12.58 6.10 9.80
N SER A 93 11.61 6.43 8.94
CA SER A 93 11.62 6.08 7.52
C SER A 93 12.80 6.72 6.77
N GLU A 94 13.08 7.99 7.04
CA GLU A 94 14.21 8.73 6.45
C GLU A 94 15.56 8.16 6.90
N LYS A 95 15.73 7.86 8.19
CA LYS A 95 16.95 7.25 8.74
C LYS A 95 17.30 5.91 8.09
N LEU A 96 16.28 5.13 7.75
CA LEU A 96 16.46 3.84 7.07
C LEU A 96 16.54 3.98 5.56
N GLY A 97 16.35 5.18 5.00
CA GLY A 97 16.38 5.43 3.56
C GLY A 97 15.23 4.79 2.81
N ILE A 98 14.06 4.65 3.44
CA ILE A 98 12.86 4.10 2.80
C ILE A 98 12.32 5.10 1.78
N LYS A 99 12.13 4.66 0.52
CA LYS A 99 11.63 5.49 -0.58
C LYS A 99 10.22 5.13 -1.02
N PHE A 100 9.72 3.97 -0.61
CA PHE A 100 8.33 3.56 -0.84
C PHE A 100 7.40 4.15 0.24
N THR A 101 6.09 4.04 0.01
CA THR A 101 5.08 4.56 0.93
C THR A 101 5.04 3.74 2.22
N VAL A 102 5.14 4.40 3.37
CA VAL A 102 4.93 3.79 4.69
C VAL A 102 3.58 4.23 5.22
N LEU A 103 2.74 3.26 5.54
CA LEU A 103 1.41 3.50 6.10
C LEU A 103 1.53 3.85 7.59
N ALA A 104 0.89 4.94 8.01
CA ALA A 104 0.82 5.30 9.44
C ALA A 104 -0.19 4.44 10.21
N GLN A 105 -1.16 3.86 9.50
CA GLN A 105 -2.13 2.91 10.06
C GLN A 105 -1.80 1.51 9.55
N ASP A 106 -1.74 0.55 10.47
CA ASP A 106 -1.51 -0.86 10.12
C ASP A 106 -2.77 -1.44 9.43
N PRO A 107 -2.68 -1.90 8.19
CA PRO A 107 -3.80 -2.46 7.45
C PRO A 107 -4.04 -3.95 7.75
N ALA A 108 -3.41 -4.54 8.75
CA ALA A 108 -3.47 -5.97 9.06
C ALA A 108 -4.90 -6.51 9.14
N ASP A 109 -5.79 -5.78 9.83
CA ASP A 109 -7.19 -6.20 9.99
C ASP A 109 -8.00 -6.07 8.68
N LEU A 110 -7.63 -5.17 7.78
CA LEU A 110 -8.29 -5.01 6.47
C LEU A 110 -7.97 -6.15 5.51
N PHE A 111 -6.78 -6.75 5.65
CA PHE A 111 -6.33 -7.86 4.81
C PHE A 111 -6.38 -9.22 5.51
N ASP A 112 -6.85 -9.27 6.76
CA ASP A 112 -6.85 -10.48 7.59
C ASP A 112 -5.44 -11.15 7.61
N LEU A 113 -4.41 -10.32 7.87
CA LEU A 113 -3.02 -10.77 7.86
C LEU A 113 -2.74 -11.71 9.02
N PRO A 114 -2.08 -12.85 8.77
CA PRO A 114 -1.54 -13.65 9.86
C PRO A 114 -0.47 -12.84 10.62
N ARG A 115 -0.62 -12.73 11.93
CA ARG A 115 0.35 -11.97 12.75
C ARG A 115 1.71 -12.67 12.76
N SER A 116 2.77 -11.87 12.66
CA SER A 116 4.15 -12.34 12.81
C SER A 116 4.79 -11.67 14.02
N GLU A 117 5.50 -12.45 14.84
CA GLU A 117 6.30 -11.95 15.95
C GLU A 117 7.77 -11.73 15.55
N ALA A 118 8.14 -12.10 14.32
CA ALA A 118 9.50 -11.97 13.80
C ALA A 118 9.55 -10.95 12.66
N LEU A 119 10.67 -10.20 12.61
CA LEU A 119 10.98 -9.21 11.58
C LEU A 119 12.28 -9.59 10.84
N PRO A 120 12.36 -9.20 9.56
CA PRO A 120 11.30 -8.61 8.74
C PRO A 120 10.29 -9.67 8.30
N VAL A 121 9.09 -9.23 7.94
CA VAL A 121 8.10 -10.05 7.27
C VAL A 121 7.47 -9.26 6.12
N THR A 122 7.34 -9.92 4.96
CA THR A 122 6.74 -9.33 3.76
C THR A 122 5.56 -10.17 3.31
N TYR A 123 4.40 -9.53 3.12
CA TYR A 123 3.21 -10.17 2.58
C TYR A 123 3.02 -9.81 1.12
N ILE A 124 2.61 -10.78 0.31
CA ILE A 124 2.12 -10.55 -1.04
C ILE A 124 0.61 -10.74 -1.03
N ILE A 125 -0.12 -9.69 -1.39
CA ILE A 125 -1.57 -9.62 -1.36
C ILE A 125 -2.06 -9.40 -2.78
N ASP A 126 -3.08 -10.16 -3.22
CA ASP A 126 -3.61 -10.02 -4.56
C ASP A 126 -4.58 -8.83 -4.70
N ASN A 127 -4.98 -8.54 -5.93
CA ASN A 127 -5.89 -7.44 -6.27
C ASN A 127 -7.35 -7.63 -5.78
N LYS A 128 -7.60 -8.69 -5.01
CA LYS A 128 -8.87 -8.95 -4.29
C LYS A 128 -8.70 -8.80 -2.78
N GLY A 129 -7.52 -8.35 -2.33
CA GLY A 129 -7.20 -8.19 -0.92
C GLY A 129 -6.86 -9.50 -0.19
N LYS A 130 -6.66 -10.61 -0.94
CA LYS A 130 -6.32 -11.90 -0.34
C LYS A 130 -4.82 -12.08 -0.19
N VAL A 131 -4.38 -12.46 1.01
CA VAL A 131 -2.98 -12.85 1.27
C VAL A 131 -2.65 -14.11 0.46
N ARG A 132 -1.62 -14.02 -0.35
CA ARG A 132 -1.15 -15.11 -1.21
C ARG A 132 0.16 -15.73 -0.70
N GLU A 133 1.00 -14.94 -0.03
CA GLU A 133 2.28 -15.40 0.48
C GLU A 133 2.68 -14.59 1.71
N GLN A 134 3.38 -15.22 2.65
CA GLN A 134 4.06 -14.61 3.79
C GLN A 134 5.53 -14.99 3.73
N LEU A 135 6.39 -14.02 3.46
CA LEU A 135 7.83 -14.18 3.33
C LEU A 135 8.51 -13.75 4.63
N MET A 136 9.05 -14.70 5.35
CA MET A 136 9.76 -14.47 6.62
C MET A 136 11.23 -14.16 6.37
N GLY A 137 11.77 -13.21 7.13
CA GLY A 137 13.18 -12.82 7.03
C GLY A 137 13.47 -11.89 5.84
N GLU A 138 14.75 -11.58 5.69
CA GLU A 138 15.29 -10.67 4.68
C GLU A 138 14.98 -11.13 3.25
N GLN A 139 14.47 -10.21 2.43
CA GLN A 139 14.11 -10.46 1.04
C GLN A 139 15.02 -9.67 0.09
N THR A 140 15.14 -10.18 -1.14
CA THR A 140 15.75 -9.46 -2.27
C THR A 140 14.70 -9.03 -3.28
N ALA A 141 14.96 -7.97 -4.04
CA ALA A 141 14.06 -7.51 -5.10
C ALA A 141 13.73 -8.63 -6.10
N ALA A 142 14.77 -9.35 -6.55
CA ALA A 142 14.61 -10.47 -7.49
C ALA A 142 13.78 -11.62 -6.89
N GLY A 143 13.97 -11.94 -5.61
CA GLY A 143 13.22 -13.00 -4.92
C GLY A 143 11.73 -12.69 -4.82
N VAL A 144 11.39 -11.46 -4.39
CA VAL A 144 9.99 -11.02 -4.30
C VAL A 144 9.36 -10.93 -5.69
N MET A 145 10.10 -10.42 -6.69
CA MET A 145 9.62 -10.33 -8.07
C MET A 145 9.26 -11.71 -8.64
N ALA A 146 10.16 -12.69 -8.51
CA ALA A 146 9.93 -14.05 -8.98
C ALA A 146 8.70 -14.71 -8.31
N LYS A 147 8.54 -14.47 -7.00
CA LYS A 147 7.37 -14.98 -6.26
C LYS A 147 6.07 -14.32 -6.74
N LEU A 148 6.08 -13.00 -6.92
CA LEU A 148 4.95 -12.23 -7.42
C LEU A 148 4.52 -12.71 -8.81
N GLU A 149 5.46 -12.86 -9.74
CA GLU A 149 5.20 -13.32 -11.10
C GLU A 149 4.60 -14.75 -11.11
N ALA A 150 5.14 -15.66 -10.29
CA ALA A 150 4.60 -17.00 -10.14
C ALA A 150 3.15 -17.00 -9.61
N LEU A 151 2.85 -16.15 -8.62
CA LEU A 151 1.50 -16.02 -8.07
C LEU A 151 0.52 -15.40 -9.06
N GLN A 152 0.95 -14.43 -9.86
CA GLN A 152 0.13 -13.78 -10.90
C GLN A 152 -0.17 -14.73 -12.07
N ALA A 153 0.69 -15.70 -12.34
CA ALA A 153 0.48 -16.71 -13.38
C ALA A 153 -0.55 -17.78 -12.99
N THR A 154 -0.80 -17.97 -11.68
CA THR A 154 -1.80 -18.94 -11.17
C THR A 154 -3.16 -18.25 -11.05
N LYS A 155 -4.00 -18.37 -12.08
CA LYS A 155 -5.41 -17.89 -12.09
C LYS A 155 -6.35 -18.88 -11.45
#